data_a94275b9a1952005d0e3f7115af97b52
#
_entry.id   a94275b9a1952005d0e3f7115af97b52
#
_cell.length_a   1.000
_cell.length_b   1.000
_cell.length_c   1.000
_cell.angle_alpha   90.00
_cell.angle_beta   90.00
_cell.angle_gamma   90.00
#
_symmetry.space_group_name_H-M   'P 1'
#
loop_
_entity.id
_entity.type
_entity.pdbx_description
1 polymer ?
#
loop_
_entity_poly.entity_id
_entity_poly.type
_entity_poly.pdbx_seq_one_letter_code
_entity_poly.pdbx_strand_id
1 'polypeptide(L)'
;YKETVEAIENQIPKMNEQEAVVFMGHGTFHESHSTYPALEYMLRDSGINAYVGTVEGYPEIEHVIRRLEANNIKTVNLMPFMLVAGDHAINDMAGDEEDSWKSIFESHGFEVKIHLQGLGENPCIQDKFMRHAHNCVEKLEELEDIC
;
A
#
# COMPACT_ATOMS: atom_id res chain seq x y z
N TYR A 1 0.02 -5.02 12.78
CA TYR A 1 -0.70 -4.01 11.98
C TYR A 1 -0.30 -2.59 12.36
N LYS A 2 -0.42 -2.18 13.67
CA LYS A 2 -0.15 -0.80 14.10
C LYS A 2 1.23 -0.30 13.68
N GLU A 3 2.28 -1.03 14.00
CA GLU A 3 3.66 -0.69 13.59
C GLU A 3 3.85 -0.61 12.06
N THR A 4 3.07 -1.37 11.29
CA THR A 4 3.12 -1.32 9.83
C THR A 4 2.48 -0.04 9.32
N VAL A 5 1.35 0.37 9.91
CA VAL A 5 0.69 1.64 9.59
C VAL A 5 1.61 2.80 9.91
N GLU A 6 2.18 2.84 11.11
CA GLU A 6 3.14 3.87 11.54
C GLU A 6 4.36 3.97 10.60
N ALA A 7 4.86 2.83 10.11
CA ALA A 7 5.97 2.80 9.15
C ALA A 7 5.57 3.37 7.79
N ILE A 8 4.36 3.05 7.31
CA ILE A 8 3.84 3.51 6.02
C ILE A 8 3.52 5.01 6.06
N GLU A 9 2.98 5.52 7.17
CA GLU A 9 2.69 6.94 7.35
C GLU A 9 3.90 7.83 7.02
N ASN A 10 5.10 7.39 7.33
CA ASN A 10 6.33 8.14 7.04
C ASN A 10 6.69 8.18 5.54
N GLN A 11 6.13 7.32 4.72
CA GLN A 11 6.33 7.33 3.25
C GLN A 11 5.28 8.16 2.51
N ILE A 12 4.14 8.44 3.16
CA ILE A 12 3.04 9.17 2.53
C ILE A 12 3.45 10.64 2.39
N PRO A 13 3.31 11.24 1.19
CA PRO A 13 3.58 12.65 0.99
C PRO A 13 2.58 13.51 1.79
N LYS A 14 2.98 14.75 2.08
CA LYS A 14 2.04 15.73 2.63
C LYS A 14 0.96 16.04 1.60
N MET A 15 -0.28 15.92 2.00
CA MET A 15 -1.46 16.07 1.14
C MET A 15 -2.37 17.18 1.67
N ASN A 16 -3.10 17.83 0.77
CA ASN A 16 -4.21 18.71 1.11
C ASN A 16 -5.54 17.94 1.11
N GLU A 17 -6.65 18.61 1.40
CA GLU A 17 -7.99 18.00 1.51
C GLU A 17 -8.52 17.39 0.20
N GLN A 18 -8.01 17.84 -0.96
CA GLN A 18 -8.38 17.32 -2.28
C GLN A 18 -7.41 16.27 -2.81
N GLU A 19 -6.42 15.91 -2.02
CA GLU A 19 -5.46 14.86 -2.35
C GLU A 19 -5.72 13.61 -1.51
N ALA A 20 -5.48 12.46 -2.11
CA ALA A 20 -5.52 11.17 -1.42
C ALA A 20 -4.32 10.32 -1.81
N VAL A 21 -3.90 9.44 -0.91
CA VAL A 21 -3.01 8.35 -1.28
C VAL A 21 -3.84 7.14 -1.68
N VAL A 22 -3.49 6.53 -2.80
CA VAL A 22 -4.04 5.25 -3.25
C VAL A 22 -2.93 4.22 -3.24
N PHE A 23 -3.10 3.19 -2.44
CA PHE A 23 -2.21 2.04 -2.41
C PHE A 23 -2.69 0.97 -3.37
N MET A 24 -1.81 0.54 -4.27
CA MET A 24 -2.03 -0.62 -5.12
C MET A 24 -1.39 -1.85 -4.48
N GLY A 25 -2.23 -2.75 -3.96
CA GLY A 25 -1.81 -4.06 -3.49
C GLY A 25 -1.87 -5.10 -4.61
N HIS A 26 -1.08 -6.17 -4.50
CA HIS A 26 -1.18 -7.30 -5.43
C HIS A 26 -2.56 -7.97 -5.35
N GLY A 27 -3.07 -8.14 -4.14
CA GLY A 27 -4.26 -8.94 -3.89
C GLY A 27 -3.94 -10.42 -3.68
N THR A 28 -4.94 -11.19 -3.37
CA THR A 28 -4.86 -12.64 -3.20
C THR A 28 -6.26 -13.25 -3.10
N PHE A 29 -6.42 -14.49 -3.52
CA PHE A 29 -7.64 -15.29 -3.28
C PHE A 29 -7.69 -15.94 -1.89
N HIS A 30 -6.64 -15.77 -1.08
CA HIS A 30 -6.59 -16.27 0.28
C HIS A 30 -7.39 -15.36 1.24
N GLU A 31 -7.88 -15.91 2.35
CA GLU A 31 -8.65 -15.15 3.38
C GLU A 31 -7.88 -13.95 3.97
N SER A 32 -6.54 -13.99 3.92
CA SER A 32 -5.68 -12.86 4.29
C SER A 32 -5.90 -11.60 3.44
N HIS A 33 -6.65 -11.69 2.34
CA HIS A 33 -7.06 -10.56 1.52
C HIS A 33 -7.77 -9.47 2.35
N SER A 34 -8.48 -9.86 3.40
CA SER A 34 -9.12 -8.94 4.34
C SER A 34 -8.16 -7.93 5.01
N THR A 35 -6.85 -8.17 4.93
CA THR A 35 -5.82 -7.24 5.43
C THR A 35 -5.78 -5.92 4.66
N TYR A 36 -6.14 -5.91 3.37
CA TYR A 36 -6.17 -4.69 2.55
C TYR A 36 -7.22 -3.68 3.02
N PRO A 37 -8.50 -4.04 3.16
CA PRO A 37 -9.48 -3.11 3.72
C PRO A 37 -9.21 -2.77 5.20
N ALA A 38 -8.62 -3.68 5.98
CA ALA A 38 -8.21 -3.39 7.35
C ALA A 38 -7.09 -2.32 7.39
N LEU A 39 -6.12 -2.39 6.49
CA LEU A 39 -5.08 -1.38 6.34
C LEU A 39 -5.69 -0.01 6.03
N GLU A 40 -6.56 0.06 5.05
CA GLU A 40 -7.24 1.31 4.69
C GLU A 40 -7.98 1.89 5.89
N TYR A 41 -8.76 1.06 6.59
CA TYR A 41 -9.48 1.51 7.78
C TYR A 41 -8.53 2.13 8.82
N MET A 42 -7.41 1.48 9.12
CA MET A 42 -6.44 1.96 10.11
C MET A 42 -5.76 3.27 9.68
N LEU A 43 -5.39 3.41 8.41
CA LEU A 43 -4.81 4.66 7.88
C LEU A 43 -5.81 5.82 7.97
N ARG A 44 -7.07 5.56 7.65
CA ARG A 44 -8.13 6.59 7.77
C ARG A 44 -8.45 6.95 9.22
N ASP A 45 -8.40 5.98 10.12
CA ASP A 45 -8.57 6.20 11.56
C ASP A 45 -7.43 7.07 12.13
N SER A 46 -6.23 6.98 11.57
CA SER A 46 -5.10 7.88 11.85
C SER A 46 -5.22 9.27 11.18
N GLY A 47 -6.31 9.54 10.47
CA GLY A 47 -6.55 10.84 9.81
C GLY A 47 -5.93 10.98 8.42
N ILE A 48 -5.44 9.90 7.83
CA ILE A 48 -4.87 9.89 6.48
C ILE A 48 -5.96 9.63 5.46
N ASN A 49 -6.04 10.47 4.44
CA ASN A 49 -6.96 10.27 3.33
C ASN A 49 -6.45 9.18 2.39
N ALA A 50 -6.57 7.93 2.82
CA ALA A 50 -6.04 6.75 2.16
C ALA A 50 -7.14 5.88 1.55
N TYR A 51 -6.81 5.26 0.43
CA TYR A 51 -7.61 4.24 -0.24
C TYR A 51 -6.71 3.07 -0.62
N VAL A 52 -7.25 1.87 -0.57
CA VAL A 52 -6.53 0.67 -0.99
C VAL A 52 -7.35 -0.05 -2.06
N GLY A 53 -6.68 -0.39 -3.15
CA GLY A 53 -7.21 -1.26 -4.17
C GLY A 53 -6.22 -2.37 -4.48
N THR A 54 -6.66 -3.40 -5.19
CA THR A 54 -5.84 -4.56 -5.50
C THR A 54 -5.92 -4.92 -6.99
N VAL A 55 -4.81 -5.45 -7.53
CA VAL A 55 -4.77 -5.97 -8.90
C VAL A 55 -5.65 -7.22 -8.99
N GLU A 56 -5.56 -8.10 -7.98
CA GLU A 56 -6.38 -9.30 -7.89
C GLU A 56 -7.33 -9.22 -6.69
N GLY A 57 -8.61 -9.45 -6.91
CA GLY A 57 -9.63 -9.49 -5.87
C GLY A 57 -10.25 -8.12 -5.60
N TYR A 58 -10.82 -7.93 -4.41
CA TYR A 58 -11.61 -6.75 -4.04
C TYR A 58 -10.91 -5.96 -2.92
N PRO A 59 -10.86 -4.59 -2.97
CA PRO A 59 -11.47 -3.69 -3.96
C PRO A 59 -10.65 -3.57 -5.25
N GLU A 60 -11.33 -3.64 -6.38
CA GLU A 60 -10.78 -3.30 -7.69
C GLU A 60 -10.66 -1.78 -7.87
N ILE A 61 -9.94 -1.33 -8.89
CA ILE A 61 -9.67 0.08 -9.16
C ILE A 61 -10.97 0.90 -9.32
N GLU A 62 -12.00 0.34 -9.95
CA GLU A 62 -13.29 1.02 -10.15
C GLU A 62 -14.01 1.33 -8.83
N HIS A 63 -13.80 0.50 -7.80
CA HIS A 63 -14.33 0.76 -6.46
C HIS A 63 -13.60 1.92 -5.79
N VAL A 64 -12.30 2.03 -6.02
CA VAL A 64 -11.48 3.15 -5.54
C VAL A 64 -11.89 4.44 -6.23
N ILE A 65 -12.01 4.44 -7.57
CA ILE A 65 -12.42 5.61 -8.37
C ILE A 65 -13.73 6.19 -7.87
N ARG A 66 -14.78 5.37 -7.77
CA ARG A 66 -16.11 5.83 -7.30
C ARG A 66 -16.04 6.50 -5.93
N ARG A 67 -15.18 6.01 -5.05
CA ARG A 67 -15.02 6.56 -3.69
C ARG A 67 -14.22 7.85 -3.69
N LEU A 68 -13.22 7.98 -4.54
CA LEU A 68 -12.46 9.22 -4.75
C LEU A 68 -13.36 10.32 -5.29
N GLU A 69 -14.16 10.02 -6.31
CA GLU A 69 -15.16 10.94 -6.89
C GLU A 69 -16.17 11.41 -5.85
N ALA A 70 -16.75 10.47 -5.09
CA ALA A 70 -17.72 10.77 -4.03
C ALA A 70 -17.16 11.66 -2.92
N ASN A 71 -15.84 11.66 -2.71
CA ASN A 71 -15.15 12.50 -1.73
C ASN A 71 -14.49 13.74 -2.35
N ASN A 72 -14.79 14.07 -3.62
CA ASN A 72 -14.28 15.23 -4.36
C ASN A 72 -12.74 15.30 -4.42
N ILE A 73 -12.07 14.16 -4.43
CA ILE A 73 -10.62 14.08 -4.62
C ILE A 73 -10.28 14.52 -6.06
N LYS A 74 -9.17 15.22 -6.21
CA LYS A 74 -8.65 15.73 -7.49
C LYS A 74 -7.30 15.15 -7.83
N THR A 75 -6.47 14.89 -6.83
CA THR A 75 -5.12 14.39 -7.01
C THR A 75 -4.94 13.06 -6.29
N VAL A 76 -4.42 12.09 -6.99
CA VAL A 76 -4.10 10.75 -6.50
C VAL A 76 -2.58 10.62 -6.36
N ASN A 77 -2.11 10.41 -5.15
CA ASN A 77 -0.75 9.97 -4.87
C ASN A 77 -0.73 8.44 -4.93
N LEU A 78 -0.31 7.88 -6.04
CA LEU A 78 -0.36 6.44 -6.31
C LEU A 78 0.93 5.76 -5.84
N MET A 79 0.79 4.78 -4.95
CA MET A 79 1.89 4.10 -4.28
C MET A 79 1.71 2.57 -4.32
N PRO A 80 2.77 1.78 -4.53
CA PRO A 80 2.66 0.33 -4.42
C PRO A 80 2.59 -0.11 -2.96
N PHE A 81 1.65 -0.97 -2.61
CA PHE A 81 1.63 -1.70 -1.34
C PHE A 81 2.25 -3.08 -1.54
N MET A 82 3.51 -3.08 -1.92
CA MET A 82 4.32 -4.26 -2.24
C MET A 82 5.70 -4.11 -1.62
N LEU A 83 6.32 -5.22 -1.25
CA LEU A 83 7.66 -5.20 -0.66
C LEU A 83 8.71 -4.64 -1.64
N VAL A 84 8.57 -4.98 -2.91
CA VAL A 84 9.40 -4.51 -4.02
C VAL A 84 8.50 -3.80 -5.03
N ALA A 85 8.91 -2.60 -5.46
CA ALA A 85 8.29 -1.91 -6.59
C ALA A 85 8.79 -2.54 -7.91
N GLY A 86 8.33 -3.77 -8.17
CA GLY A 86 8.69 -4.57 -9.33
C GLY A 86 7.76 -4.33 -10.52
N ASP A 87 7.59 -5.37 -11.33
CA ASP A 87 6.90 -5.35 -12.62
C ASP A 87 5.47 -4.77 -12.52
N HIS A 88 4.69 -5.22 -11.55
CA HIS A 88 3.34 -4.67 -11.30
C HIS A 88 3.34 -3.17 -10.97
N ALA A 89 4.32 -2.70 -10.18
CA ALA A 89 4.39 -1.27 -9.86
C ALA A 89 4.88 -0.44 -11.06
N ILE A 90 5.73 -0.98 -11.90
CA ILE A 90 6.28 -0.28 -13.05
C ILE A 90 5.29 -0.27 -14.22
N ASN A 91 4.66 -1.42 -14.52
CA ASN A 91 3.80 -1.57 -15.69
C ASN A 91 2.32 -1.36 -15.33
N ASP A 92 1.77 -2.18 -14.43
CA ASP A 92 0.32 -2.14 -14.14
C ASP A 92 -0.09 -0.88 -13.35
N MET A 93 0.81 -0.35 -12.51
CA MET A 93 0.51 0.86 -11.73
C MET A 93 0.91 2.14 -12.48
N ALA A 94 2.17 2.25 -12.92
CA ALA A 94 2.78 3.49 -13.39
C ALA A 94 3.05 3.53 -14.90
N GLY A 95 2.74 2.46 -15.63
CA GLY A 95 2.92 2.36 -17.07
C GLY A 95 2.08 3.36 -17.87
N ASP A 96 2.40 3.48 -19.15
CA ASP A 96 1.69 4.37 -20.08
C ASP A 96 0.60 3.63 -20.90
N GLU A 97 0.45 2.33 -20.70
CA GLU A 97 -0.60 1.54 -21.35
C GLU A 97 -1.99 1.93 -20.82
N GLU A 98 -3.02 1.76 -21.66
CA GLU A 98 -4.38 2.21 -21.34
C GLU A 98 -4.99 1.52 -20.11
N ASP A 99 -4.53 0.31 -19.78
CA ASP A 99 -4.98 -0.51 -18.66
C ASP A 99 -4.14 -0.30 -17.37
N SER A 100 -3.12 0.56 -17.41
CA SER A 100 -2.39 0.94 -16.20
C SER A 100 -3.26 1.77 -15.26
N TRP A 101 -3.06 1.62 -13.96
CA TRP A 101 -3.81 2.41 -12.96
C TRP A 101 -3.63 3.92 -13.16
N LYS A 102 -2.43 4.37 -13.50
CA LYS A 102 -2.15 5.76 -13.86
C LYS A 102 -3.08 6.24 -14.98
N SER A 103 -3.08 5.55 -16.12
CA SER A 103 -3.88 5.91 -17.30
C SER A 103 -5.39 5.87 -17.00
N ILE A 104 -5.84 4.88 -16.23
CA ILE A 104 -7.23 4.76 -15.81
C ILE A 104 -7.62 5.95 -14.93
N PHE A 105 -6.84 6.31 -13.88
CA PHE A 105 -7.14 7.49 -13.05
C PHE A 105 -7.13 8.78 -13.86
N GLU A 106 -6.15 8.98 -14.74
CA GLU A 106 -6.07 10.16 -15.62
C GLU A 106 -7.28 10.26 -16.55
N SER A 107 -7.77 9.14 -17.09
CA SER A 107 -8.97 9.10 -17.94
C SER A 107 -10.25 9.50 -17.18
N HIS A 108 -10.29 9.31 -15.87
CA HIS A 108 -11.33 9.78 -14.97
C HIS A 108 -11.15 11.22 -14.49
N GLY A 109 -10.11 11.91 -14.96
CA GLY A 109 -9.87 13.32 -14.68
C GLY A 109 -9.12 13.61 -13.40
N PHE A 110 -8.46 12.61 -12.80
CA PHE A 110 -7.58 12.82 -11.67
C PHE A 110 -6.19 13.27 -12.13
N GLU A 111 -5.56 14.15 -11.37
CA GLU A 111 -4.11 14.35 -11.43
C GLU A 111 -3.44 13.19 -10.73
N VAL A 112 -2.46 12.53 -11.36
CA VAL A 112 -1.76 11.37 -10.77
C VAL A 112 -0.31 11.70 -10.49
N LYS A 113 0.10 11.47 -9.24
CA LYS A 113 1.49 11.57 -8.80
C LYS A 113 1.99 10.17 -8.43
N ILE A 114 2.99 9.69 -9.14
CA ILE A 114 3.54 8.34 -8.95
C ILE A 114 4.67 8.36 -7.93
N HIS A 115 4.61 7.44 -6.96
CA HIS A 115 5.64 7.20 -5.96
C HIS A 115 6.09 5.74 -6.04
N LEU A 116 7.10 5.45 -6.86
CA LEU A 116 7.66 4.11 -7.09
C LEU A 116 8.64 3.71 -6.00
N GLN A 117 8.15 3.58 -4.77
CA GLN A 117 8.96 3.12 -3.64
C GLN A 117 8.31 1.91 -3.00
N GLY A 118 9.01 0.77 -3.02
CA GLY A 118 8.57 -0.45 -2.35
C GLY A 118 8.67 -0.34 -0.83
N LEU A 119 7.85 -1.11 -0.11
CA LEU A 119 7.88 -1.15 1.36
C LEU A 119 9.23 -1.62 1.90
N GLY A 120 9.97 -2.45 1.14
CA GLY A 120 11.30 -2.92 1.51
C GLY A 120 12.37 -1.84 1.51
N GLU A 121 12.11 -0.68 0.93
CA GLU A 121 12.99 0.49 0.97
C GLU A 121 12.77 1.35 2.23
N ASN A 122 11.70 1.08 2.98
CA ASN A 122 11.37 1.80 4.21
C ASN A 122 12.21 1.28 5.38
N PRO A 123 13.07 2.11 6.01
CA PRO A 123 13.91 1.68 7.13
C PRO A 123 13.12 1.06 8.29
N CYS A 124 11.94 1.60 8.62
CA CYS A 124 11.09 1.07 9.69
C CYS A 124 10.55 -0.34 9.36
N ILE A 125 10.30 -0.63 8.09
CA ILE A 125 9.93 -1.97 7.63
C ILE A 125 11.14 -2.90 7.68
N GLN A 126 12.32 -2.44 7.25
CA GLN A 126 13.58 -3.21 7.36
C GLN A 126 13.88 -3.57 8.80
N ASP A 127 13.80 -2.62 9.72
CA ASP A 127 14.01 -2.85 11.16
C ASP A 127 13.03 -3.88 11.73
N LYS A 128 11.79 -3.89 11.25
CA LYS A 128 10.80 -4.88 11.64
C LYS A 128 11.20 -6.29 11.20
N PHE A 129 11.68 -6.45 9.96
CA PHE A 129 12.19 -7.74 9.49
C PHE A 129 13.41 -8.20 10.31
N MET A 130 14.33 -7.28 10.59
CA MET A 130 15.52 -7.58 11.42
C MET A 130 15.14 -8.03 12.83
N ARG A 131 14.19 -7.34 13.48
CA ARG A 131 13.68 -7.78 14.80
C ARG A 131 13.05 -9.17 14.76
N HIS A 132 12.26 -9.46 13.72
CA HIS A 132 11.67 -10.79 13.59
C HIS A 132 12.74 -11.86 13.40
N ALA A 133 13.79 -11.59 12.63
CA ALA A 133 14.90 -12.50 12.43
C ALA A 133 15.66 -12.77 13.75
N HIS A 134 16.00 -11.72 14.51
CA HIS A 134 16.62 -11.85 15.83
C HIS A 134 15.76 -12.68 16.79
N ASN A 135 14.47 -12.38 16.89
CA ASN A 135 13.56 -13.13 17.77
C ASN A 135 13.46 -14.62 17.37
N CYS A 136 13.62 -14.95 16.09
CA CYS A 136 13.67 -16.34 15.65
C CYS A 136 14.97 -17.02 16.09
N VAL A 137 16.10 -16.34 15.99
CA VAL A 137 17.41 -16.87 16.44
C VAL A 137 17.40 -17.12 17.94
N GLU A 138 16.99 -16.13 18.74
CA GLU A 138 16.89 -16.26 20.21
C GLU A 138 16.03 -17.46 20.63
N LYS A 139 14.88 -17.66 19.97
CA LYS A 139 14.01 -18.82 20.26
C LYS A 139 14.65 -20.16 19.88
N LEU A 140 15.49 -20.20 18.86
CA LEU A 140 16.21 -21.42 18.48
C LEU A 140 17.31 -21.75 19.50
N GLU A 141 18.06 -20.73 19.97
CA GLU A 141 19.08 -20.87 21.02
C GLU A 141 18.45 -21.37 22.32
N GLU A 142 17.30 -20.80 22.75
CA GLU A 142 16.57 -21.27 23.92
C GLU A 142 16.13 -22.76 23.83
N LEU A 143 15.83 -23.24 22.63
CA LEU A 143 15.44 -24.64 22.41
C LEU A 143 16.65 -25.60 22.46
N GLU A 144 17.82 -25.15 22.03
CA GLU A 144 19.06 -25.94 22.12
C GLU A 144 19.53 -26.12 23.57
N ASP A 145 19.30 -25.12 24.45
CA ASP A 145 19.65 -25.19 25.86
C ASP A 145 18.75 -26.14 26.69
N ILE A 146 17.64 -26.62 26.12
CA ILE A 146 16.71 -27.55 26.78
C ILE A 146 17.00 -29.02 26.42
N CYS A 147 17.85 -29.31 25.44
CA CYS A 147 18.26 -30.65 25.03
C CYS A 147 19.57 -31.06 25.66
#